data_6a3be89aedd8c97016c64ed1223f3792
#
_entry.id   6a3be89aedd8c97016c64ed1223f3792
#
_cell.length_a   1.000
_cell.length_b   1.000
_cell.length_c   1.000
_cell.angle_alpha   90.00
_cell.angle_beta   90.00
_cell.angle_gamma   90.00
#
_symmetry.space_group_name_H-M   'P 1'
#
loop_
_entity.id
_entity.type
_entity.pdbx_description
1 polymer ?
#
loop_
_entity_poly.entity_id
_entity_poly.type
_entity_poly.pdbx_seq_one_letter_code
_entity_poly.pdbx_strand_id
1 'polypeptide(L)'
;LKDYPFEPNYTTIKTKDGTDLRIHHIDEGPKDGPILLAMHGQPVWSYLYAKMIPFLTSSGVRVIAPDLPGYGKSDKPASREDYSYQNQVDWMVDWLVANDFQELTFFAQDWGGLIGLRMVAREPDRFIKVSVGNTGLPYNPDVPEEVIKEVKAFRDSNLKLTPYSMMKQVREMDSGKTHPGLKFMYWQKFCWDTVDLPTGFLMSQQMGKNSIVSTLVNYVFVKLGISSYSPFKS
;
A
#
# COMPACT_ATOMS: atom_id res chain seq x y z
N LEU A 1 -18.43 3.99 -7.56
CA LEU A 1 -18.08 2.55 -7.56
C LEU A 1 -18.96 1.84 -6.54
N LYS A 2 -19.52 0.67 -6.91
CA LYS A 2 -20.53 -0.05 -6.10
C LYS A 2 -20.02 -0.39 -4.69
N ASP A 3 -18.76 -0.71 -4.55
CA ASP A 3 -18.14 -1.16 -3.30
C ASP A 3 -17.12 -0.14 -2.75
N TYR A 4 -17.32 1.14 -3.04
CA TYR A 4 -16.47 2.23 -2.59
C TYR A 4 -17.33 3.46 -2.24
N PRO A 5 -18.07 3.42 -1.13
CA PRO A 5 -19.04 4.45 -0.75
C PRO A 5 -18.42 5.64 -0.01
N PHE A 6 -17.09 5.75 0.04
CA PHE A 6 -16.39 6.74 0.85
C PHE A 6 -16.43 8.12 0.20
N GLU A 7 -16.72 9.13 1.02
CA GLU A 7 -16.64 10.53 0.60
C GLU A 7 -15.19 10.92 0.31
N PRO A 8 -14.95 11.63 -0.79
CA PRO A 8 -13.60 12.02 -1.16
C PRO A 8 -13.13 13.22 -0.33
N ASN A 9 -11.94 13.10 0.26
CA ASN A 9 -11.22 14.23 0.83
C ASN A 9 -10.02 14.55 -0.05
N TYR A 10 -9.67 15.83 -0.14
CA TYR A 10 -8.54 16.30 -0.95
C TYR A 10 -7.70 17.30 -0.18
N THR A 11 -6.39 17.13 -0.27
CA THR A 11 -5.41 18.09 0.21
C THR A 11 -4.54 18.52 -0.96
N THR A 12 -4.43 19.83 -1.16
CA THR A 12 -3.55 20.39 -2.18
C THR A 12 -2.21 20.73 -1.55
N ILE A 13 -1.13 20.21 -2.14
CA ILE A 13 0.25 20.56 -1.80
C ILE A 13 0.90 21.30 -2.96
N LYS A 14 2.04 21.94 -2.71
CA LYS A 14 2.88 22.54 -3.75
C LYS A 14 4.03 21.61 -4.09
N THR A 15 4.22 21.35 -5.37
CA THR A 15 5.41 20.66 -5.85
C THR A 15 6.62 21.61 -5.86
N LYS A 16 7.82 21.10 -6.07
CA LYS A 16 9.06 21.91 -6.06
C LYS A 16 9.09 23.02 -7.10
N ASP A 17 8.39 22.83 -8.22
CA ASP A 17 8.23 23.84 -9.28
C ASP A 17 7.06 24.81 -9.03
N GLY A 18 6.37 24.69 -7.87
CA GLY A 18 5.25 25.53 -7.47
C GLY A 18 3.89 25.11 -8.03
N THR A 19 3.81 23.99 -8.77
CA THR A 19 2.56 23.47 -9.31
C THR A 19 1.70 22.91 -8.16
N ASP A 20 0.38 23.11 -8.25
CA ASP A 20 -0.57 22.49 -7.34
C ASP A 20 -0.73 21.01 -7.65
N LEU A 21 -0.61 20.18 -6.61
CA LEU A 21 -0.85 18.74 -6.68
C LEU A 21 -1.87 18.35 -5.63
N ARG A 22 -3.02 17.87 -6.10
CA ARG A 22 -4.13 17.49 -5.25
C ARG A 22 -4.07 16.01 -4.92
N ILE A 23 -4.00 15.68 -3.64
CA ILE A 23 -3.95 14.31 -3.13
C ILE A 23 -5.27 13.94 -2.48
N HIS A 24 -5.90 12.89 -3.01
CA HIS A 24 -7.10 12.29 -2.45
C HIS A 24 -6.77 11.41 -1.26
N HIS A 25 -7.66 11.36 -0.28
CA HIS A 25 -7.63 10.36 0.79
C HIS A 25 -9.02 10.02 1.31
N ILE A 26 -9.18 8.80 1.80
CA ILE A 26 -10.30 8.39 2.63
C ILE A 26 -10.01 8.83 4.06
N ASP A 27 -11.05 9.30 4.77
CA ASP A 27 -11.01 9.64 6.19
C ASP A 27 -12.30 9.19 6.86
N GLU A 28 -12.34 7.94 7.29
CA GLU A 28 -13.52 7.27 7.82
C GLU A 28 -13.35 6.87 9.29
N GLY A 29 -14.46 6.83 10.03
CA GLY A 29 -14.52 6.46 11.44
C GLY A 29 -14.56 7.65 12.39
N PRO A 30 -14.52 7.38 13.72
CA PRO A 30 -14.62 8.43 14.74
C PRO A 30 -13.40 9.34 14.70
N LYS A 31 -13.64 10.66 14.72
CA LYS A 31 -12.56 11.66 14.58
C LYS A 31 -11.60 11.71 15.78
N ASP A 32 -12.05 11.23 16.93
CA ASP A 32 -11.31 11.09 18.19
C ASP A 32 -10.75 9.69 18.43
N GLY A 33 -10.97 8.76 17.48
CA GLY A 33 -10.45 7.41 17.56
C GLY A 33 -8.96 7.28 17.18
N PRO A 34 -8.30 6.19 17.57
CA PRO A 34 -6.92 5.91 17.14
C PRO A 34 -6.83 5.86 15.63
N ILE A 35 -5.80 6.51 15.08
CA ILE A 35 -5.67 6.67 13.63
C ILE A 35 -4.82 5.56 13.02
N LEU A 36 -5.38 4.89 12.01
CA LEU A 36 -4.66 4.00 11.11
C LEU A 36 -4.41 4.71 9.78
N LEU A 37 -3.16 5.02 9.48
CA LEU A 37 -2.72 5.47 8.15
C LEU A 37 -2.41 4.25 7.29
N ALA A 38 -3.22 4.00 6.25
CA ALA A 38 -3.11 2.84 5.38
C ALA A 38 -2.65 3.25 3.97
N MET A 39 -1.40 2.91 3.59
CA MET A 39 -0.84 3.29 2.30
C MET A 39 -0.74 2.09 1.34
N HIS A 40 -1.36 2.25 0.17
CA HIS A 40 -1.37 1.27 -0.91
C HIS A 40 -0.06 1.25 -1.70
N GLY A 41 0.16 0.18 -2.48
CA GLY A 41 1.24 0.05 -3.45
C GLY A 41 0.78 0.10 -4.90
N GLN A 42 1.65 -0.35 -5.78
CA GLN A 42 1.37 -0.45 -7.22
C GLN A 42 0.82 -1.86 -7.57
N PRO A 43 -0.12 -2.00 -8.47
CA PRO A 43 -0.81 -0.99 -9.29
C PRO A 43 -2.18 -0.57 -8.73
N VAL A 44 -2.40 -0.72 -7.45
CA VAL A 44 -3.68 -0.46 -6.75
C VAL A 44 -3.75 0.99 -6.23
N TRP A 45 -4.81 1.31 -5.51
CA TRP A 45 -5.09 2.58 -4.86
C TRP A 45 -5.86 2.33 -3.56
N SER A 46 -6.37 3.35 -2.86
CA SER A 46 -7.07 3.19 -1.58
C SER A 46 -8.25 2.19 -1.62
N TYR A 47 -8.76 1.85 -2.80
CA TYR A 47 -9.73 0.77 -2.99
C TYR A 47 -9.27 -0.57 -2.42
N LEU A 48 -7.96 -0.79 -2.33
CA LEU A 48 -7.37 -1.97 -1.66
C LEU A 48 -7.93 -2.19 -0.26
N TYR A 49 -8.21 -1.10 0.45
CA TYR A 49 -8.68 -1.10 1.83
C TYR A 49 -10.21 -1.02 1.96
N ALA A 50 -10.95 -0.93 0.85
CA ALA A 50 -12.39 -0.67 0.86
C ALA A 50 -13.18 -1.67 1.74
N LYS A 51 -12.79 -2.94 1.74
CA LYS A 51 -13.44 -3.97 2.55
C LYS A 51 -12.96 -4.00 4.01
N MET A 52 -11.76 -3.47 4.29
CA MET A 52 -11.20 -3.43 5.65
C MET A 52 -11.74 -2.24 6.44
N ILE A 53 -11.98 -1.12 5.79
CA ILE A 53 -12.39 0.13 6.43
C ILE A 53 -13.64 -0.05 7.29
N PRO A 54 -14.76 -0.67 6.83
CA PRO A 54 -15.94 -0.83 7.65
C PRO A 54 -15.71 -1.63 8.95
N PHE A 55 -14.83 -2.64 8.91
CA PHE A 55 -14.49 -3.42 10.12
C PHE A 55 -13.68 -2.60 11.12
N LEU A 56 -12.72 -1.84 10.63
CA LEU A 56 -11.86 -1.01 11.48
C LEU A 56 -12.65 0.13 12.10
N THR A 57 -13.48 0.80 11.33
CA THR A 57 -14.29 1.93 11.80
C THR A 57 -15.37 1.48 12.78
N SER A 58 -16.00 0.31 12.55
CA SER A 58 -16.95 -0.28 13.52
C SER A 58 -16.30 -0.66 14.85
N SER A 59 -14.98 -0.84 14.87
CA SER A 59 -14.18 -1.08 16.07
C SER A 59 -13.62 0.21 16.70
N GLY A 60 -14.07 1.38 16.26
CA GLY A 60 -13.66 2.67 16.80
C GLY A 60 -12.34 3.22 16.24
N VAL A 61 -11.82 2.64 15.17
CA VAL A 61 -10.58 3.11 14.53
C VAL A 61 -10.91 4.12 13.43
N ARG A 62 -10.22 5.28 13.42
CA ARG A 62 -10.24 6.22 12.30
C ARG A 62 -9.23 5.76 11.25
N VAL A 63 -9.69 5.56 10.01
CA VAL A 63 -8.85 5.10 8.91
C VAL A 63 -8.60 6.23 7.93
N ILE A 64 -7.33 6.56 7.73
CA ILE A 64 -6.85 7.48 6.71
C ILE A 64 -6.16 6.66 5.62
N ALA A 65 -6.68 6.72 4.38
CA ALA A 65 -6.10 5.97 3.27
C ALA A 65 -5.91 6.89 2.04
N PRO A 66 -4.71 7.45 1.85
CA PRO A 66 -4.42 8.29 0.69
C PRO A 66 -4.26 7.46 -0.57
N ASP A 67 -4.57 8.09 -1.71
CA ASP A 67 -4.10 7.67 -3.02
C ASP A 67 -2.75 8.33 -3.32
N LEU A 68 -1.74 7.53 -3.59
CA LEU A 68 -0.44 8.07 -4.01
C LEU A 68 -0.59 8.93 -5.27
N PRO A 69 0.17 10.02 -5.44
CA PRO A 69 0.20 10.79 -6.69
C PRO A 69 0.41 9.90 -7.91
N GLY A 70 -0.44 10.07 -8.91
CA GLY A 70 -0.49 9.20 -10.09
C GLY A 70 -1.51 8.06 -10.01
N TYR A 71 -2.09 7.78 -8.83
CA TYR A 71 -3.02 6.68 -8.60
C TYR A 71 -4.42 7.18 -8.19
N GLY A 72 -5.38 6.28 -8.29
CA GLY A 72 -6.75 6.47 -7.79
C GLY A 72 -7.37 7.79 -8.19
N LYS A 73 -7.82 8.56 -7.21
CA LYS A 73 -8.45 9.87 -7.37
C LYS A 73 -7.49 11.05 -7.19
N SER A 74 -6.23 10.81 -6.82
CA SER A 74 -5.18 11.83 -6.77
C SER A 74 -4.80 12.33 -8.16
N ASP A 75 -4.25 13.54 -8.23
CA ASP A 75 -3.76 14.12 -9.47
C ASP A 75 -2.63 13.29 -10.09
N LYS A 76 -2.50 13.41 -11.40
CA LYS A 76 -1.58 12.62 -12.21
C LYS A 76 -0.68 13.54 -13.01
N PRO A 77 0.52 13.89 -12.47
CA PRO A 77 1.53 14.61 -13.22
C PRO A 77 1.73 13.99 -14.61
N ALA A 78 1.85 14.83 -15.63
CA ALA A 78 1.84 14.36 -17.02
C ALA A 78 3.22 13.86 -17.47
N SER A 79 4.29 14.37 -16.87
CA SER A 79 5.65 13.98 -17.24
C SER A 79 6.09 12.74 -16.46
N ARG A 80 6.75 11.82 -17.15
CA ARG A 80 7.35 10.63 -16.54
C ARG A 80 8.44 10.99 -15.53
N GLU A 81 9.15 12.07 -15.78
CA GLU A 81 10.23 12.57 -14.96
C GLU A 81 9.77 13.05 -13.58
N ASP A 82 8.48 13.42 -13.45
CA ASP A 82 7.87 13.80 -12.18
C ASP A 82 7.77 12.62 -11.19
N TYR A 83 7.71 11.39 -11.71
CA TYR A 83 7.52 10.18 -10.90
C TYR A 83 8.83 9.60 -10.36
N SER A 84 9.69 10.42 -9.80
CA SER A 84 10.85 9.92 -9.06
C SER A 84 10.43 9.40 -7.68
N TYR A 85 11.17 8.43 -7.14
CA TYR A 85 10.96 7.95 -5.76
C TYR A 85 11.04 9.09 -4.75
N GLN A 86 11.98 10.00 -4.96
CA GLN A 86 12.17 11.15 -4.08
C GLN A 86 10.96 12.09 -4.10
N ASN A 87 10.41 12.39 -5.28
CA ASN A 87 9.21 13.23 -5.39
C ASN A 87 8.01 12.58 -4.71
N GLN A 88 7.81 11.28 -4.88
CA GLN A 88 6.73 10.56 -4.19
C GLN A 88 6.84 10.67 -2.67
N VAL A 89 8.04 10.54 -2.12
CA VAL A 89 8.29 10.71 -0.68
C VAL A 89 8.02 12.17 -0.26
N ASP A 90 8.54 13.13 -0.98
CA ASP A 90 8.38 14.56 -0.66
C ASP A 90 6.89 14.95 -0.67
N TRP A 91 6.16 14.60 -1.71
CA TRP A 91 4.72 14.87 -1.82
C TRP A 91 3.90 14.27 -0.68
N MET A 92 4.22 13.03 -0.29
CA MET A 92 3.48 12.36 0.77
C MET A 92 3.84 12.89 2.16
N VAL A 93 5.06 13.37 2.37
CA VAL A 93 5.45 14.09 3.59
C VAL A 93 4.71 15.44 3.66
N ASP A 94 4.72 16.21 2.57
CA ASP A 94 4.01 17.49 2.51
C ASP A 94 2.50 17.32 2.74
N TRP A 95 1.91 16.26 2.16
CA TRP A 95 0.51 15.90 2.42
C TRP A 95 0.25 15.57 3.89
N LEU A 96 1.14 14.77 4.51
CA LEU A 96 1.02 14.39 5.92
C LEU A 96 1.08 15.60 6.84
N VAL A 97 2.04 16.50 6.60
CA VAL A 97 2.23 17.73 7.37
C VAL A 97 1.06 18.69 7.17
N ALA A 98 0.58 18.86 5.93
CA ALA A 98 -0.55 19.75 5.63
C ALA A 98 -1.87 19.33 6.30
N ASN A 99 -2.05 18.04 6.57
CA ASN A 99 -3.21 17.52 7.30
C ASN A 99 -3.01 17.46 8.82
N ASP A 100 -1.79 17.68 9.28
CA ASP A 100 -1.38 17.64 10.70
C ASP A 100 -1.83 16.36 11.43
N PHE A 101 -1.80 15.22 10.77
CA PHE A 101 -2.10 13.95 11.41
C PHE A 101 -1.02 13.57 12.41
N GLN A 102 -1.46 13.12 13.61
CA GLN A 102 -0.60 12.80 14.75
C GLN A 102 -0.97 11.41 15.32
N GLU A 103 -0.10 10.84 16.14
CA GLU A 103 -0.31 9.58 16.85
C GLU A 103 -0.69 8.42 15.93
N LEU A 104 -0.06 8.37 14.75
CA LEU A 104 -0.41 7.44 13.69
C LEU A 104 0.06 6.01 13.97
N THR A 105 -0.82 5.05 13.79
CA THR A 105 -0.43 3.67 13.47
C THR A 105 -0.30 3.57 11.96
N PHE A 106 0.91 3.34 11.47
CA PHE A 106 1.18 3.21 10.04
C PHE A 106 1.04 1.75 9.60
N PHE A 107 0.28 1.53 8.52
CA PHE A 107 0.16 0.24 7.84
C PHE A 107 0.38 0.42 6.34
N ALA A 108 1.26 -0.38 5.76
CA ALA A 108 1.51 -0.30 4.32
C ALA A 108 2.07 -1.58 3.72
N GLN A 109 1.99 -1.66 2.40
CA GLN A 109 2.58 -2.72 1.60
C GLN A 109 3.18 -2.17 0.30
N ASP A 110 4.11 -2.91 -0.32
CA ASP A 110 4.70 -2.61 -1.62
C ASP A 110 5.28 -1.17 -1.68
N TRP A 111 4.96 -0.37 -2.70
CA TRP A 111 5.39 1.04 -2.82
C TRP A 111 4.90 1.94 -1.68
N GLY A 112 3.71 1.66 -1.13
CA GLY A 112 3.23 2.38 0.05
C GLY A 112 4.16 2.21 1.24
N GLY A 113 4.75 1.02 1.41
CA GLY A 113 5.76 0.78 2.42
C GLY A 113 7.09 1.46 2.12
N LEU A 114 7.58 1.37 0.88
CA LEU A 114 8.83 2.04 0.46
C LEU A 114 8.77 3.56 0.70
N ILE A 115 7.68 4.21 0.29
CA ILE A 115 7.47 5.64 0.47
C ILE A 115 7.20 5.97 1.93
N GLY A 116 6.30 5.22 2.57
CA GLY A 116 5.83 5.53 3.92
C GLY A 116 6.90 5.31 5.00
N LEU A 117 7.78 4.32 4.87
CA LEU A 117 8.91 4.17 5.80
C LEU A 117 9.87 5.37 5.74
N ARG A 118 10.00 6.03 4.58
CA ARG A 118 10.73 7.29 4.46
C ARG A 118 9.98 8.46 5.08
N MET A 119 8.64 8.46 5.03
CA MET A 119 7.81 9.43 5.75
C MET A 119 8.00 9.26 7.27
N VAL A 120 7.93 8.03 7.78
CA VAL A 120 8.17 7.73 9.20
C VAL A 120 9.56 8.23 9.64
N ALA A 121 10.59 8.02 8.81
CA ALA A 121 11.94 8.46 9.13
C ALA A 121 12.10 10.00 9.13
N ARG A 122 11.27 10.73 8.38
CA ARG A 122 11.30 12.21 8.33
C ARG A 122 10.47 12.87 9.42
N GLU A 123 9.36 12.26 9.78
CA GLU A 123 8.36 12.78 10.71
C GLU A 123 8.11 11.77 11.87
N PRO A 124 9.17 11.28 12.55
CA PRO A 124 9.07 10.14 13.48
C PRO A 124 8.08 10.40 14.62
N ASP A 125 7.99 11.64 15.10
CA ASP A 125 7.16 12.02 16.25
C ASP A 125 5.65 11.92 15.95
N ARG A 126 5.26 11.84 14.69
CA ARG A 126 3.86 11.65 14.27
C ARG A 126 3.40 10.18 14.33
N PHE A 127 4.31 9.24 14.53
CA PHE A 127 4.02 7.82 14.44
C PHE A 127 4.27 7.11 15.76
N ILE A 128 3.26 6.39 16.25
CA ILE A 128 3.36 5.57 17.47
C ILE A 128 3.63 4.10 17.18
N LYS A 129 3.22 3.62 16.00
CA LYS A 129 3.41 2.22 15.58
C LYS A 129 3.60 2.12 14.08
N VAL A 130 4.37 1.12 13.65
CA VAL A 130 4.61 0.79 12.23
C VAL A 130 4.36 -0.69 12.01
N SER A 131 3.54 -1.00 11.03
CA SER A 131 3.28 -2.35 10.54
C SER A 131 3.39 -2.37 9.02
N VAL A 132 4.24 -3.21 8.47
CA VAL A 132 4.45 -3.30 7.02
C VAL A 132 4.43 -4.74 6.55
N GLY A 133 3.90 -4.95 5.36
CA GLY A 133 3.85 -6.27 4.73
C GLY A 133 4.33 -6.21 3.28
N ASN A 134 5.05 -7.22 2.81
CA ASN A 134 5.50 -7.34 1.42
C ASN A 134 6.14 -6.05 0.87
N THR A 135 7.01 -5.46 1.65
CA THR A 135 7.77 -4.24 1.32
C THR A 135 9.16 -4.32 1.91
N GLY A 136 10.00 -3.32 1.69
CA GLY A 136 11.33 -3.23 2.27
C GLY A 136 11.88 -1.82 2.19
N LEU A 137 13.02 -1.62 2.81
CA LEU A 137 13.88 -0.46 2.54
C LEU A 137 15.02 -0.99 1.68
N PRO A 138 15.08 -0.62 0.39
CA PRO A 138 16.16 -1.07 -0.47
C PRO A 138 17.43 -0.30 -0.08
N TYR A 139 18.16 -0.87 0.84
CA TYR A 139 19.53 -0.50 1.11
C TYR A 139 20.39 -1.77 1.04
N ASN A 140 21.04 -1.96 -0.07
CA ASN A 140 22.05 -2.99 -0.23
C ASN A 140 23.27 -2.34 -0.88
N PRO A 141 24.32 -2.04 -0.10
CA PRO A 141 25.55 -1.45 -0.65
C PRO A 141 26.29 -2.42 -1.57
N ASP A 142 26.01 -3.72 -1.48
CA ASP A 142 26.70 -4.78 -2.20
C ASP A 142 25.94 -5.23 -3.48
N VAL A 143 24.99 -4.43 -3.96
CA VAL A 143 24.31 -4.73 -5.24
C VAL A 143 25.32 -4.70 -6.37
N PRO A 144 25.52 -5.81 -7.13
CA PRO A 144 26.42 -5.82 -8.26
C PRO A 144 26.07 -4.74 -9.28
N GLU A 145 27.09 -4.10 -9.82
CA GLU A 145 26.91 -2.98 -10.79
C GLU A 145 26.12 -3.42 -12.03
N GLU A 146 26.26 -4.69 -12.43
CA GLU A 146 25.51 -5.29 -13.52
C GLU A 146 24.00 -5.28 -13.26
N VAL A 147 23.57 -5.62 -12.03
CA VAL A 147 22.16 -5.58 -11.64
C VAL A 147 21.62 -4.15 -11.67
N ILE A 148 22.42 -3.18 -11.23
CA ILE A 148 22.06 -1.76 -11.32
C ILE A 148 21.87 -1.34 -12.79
N LYS A 149 22.78 -1.77 -13.68
CA LYS A 149 22.69 -1.49 -15.12
C LYS A 149 21.45 -2.12 -15.75
N GLU A 150 21.13 -3.37 -15.41
CA GLU A 150 19.92 -4.07 -15.89
C GLU A 150 18.64 -3.36 -15.44
N VAL A 151 18.54 -2.99 -14.16
CA VAL A 151 17.39 -2.26 -13.62
C VAL A 151 17.23 -0.90 -14.30
N LYS A 152 18.34 -0.17 -14.52
CA LYS A 152 18.31 1.10 -15.26
C LYS A 152 17.88 0.90 -16.71
N ALA A 153 18.45 -0.08 -17.41
CA ALA A 153 18.08 -0.41 -18.78
C ALA A 153 16.60 -0.79 -18.90
N PHE A 154 16.07 -1.56 -17.95
CA PHE A 154 14.64 -1.90 -17.89
C PHE A 154 13.78 -0.65 -17.67
N ARG A 155 14.16 0.20 -16.71
CA ARG A 155 13.46 1.46 -16.44
C ARG A 155 13.43 2.39 -17.66
N ASP A 156 14.54 2.48 -18.37
CA ASP A 156 14.73 3.38 -19.52
C ASP A 156 14.20 2.76 -20.82
N SER A 157 13.89 1.44 -20.80
CA SER A 157 13.21 0.79 -21.91
C SER A 157 11.79 1.36 -22.04
N ASN A 158 11.38 1.71 -23.27
CA ASN A 158 10.03 2.17 -23.60
C ASN A 158 8.99 1.03 -23.54
N LEU A 159 9.21 0.02 -22.74
CA LEU A 159 8.26 -1.08 -22.54
C LEU A 159 6.99 -0.51 -21.89
N LYS A 160 5.96 -0.32 -22.69
CA LYS A 160 4.62 -0.02 -22.18
C LYS A 160 4.09 -1.28 -21.49
N LEU A 161 4.29 -1.38 -20.19
CA LEU A 161 3.67 -2.41 -19.37
C LEU A 161 2.16 -2.11 -19.31
N THR A 162 1.40 -2.72 -20.18
CA THR A 162 -0.06 -2.72 -20.07
C THR A 162 -0.49 -3.86 -19.14
N PRO A 163 -1.66 -3.78 -18.49
CA PRO A 163 -2.22 -4.90 -17.73
C PRO A 163 -2.24 -6.20 -18.53
N TYR A 164 -2.51 -6.12 -19.83
CA TYR A 164 -2.49 -7.25 -20.72
C TYR A 164 -1.08 -7.85 -20.93
N SER A 165 -0.05 -7.01 -21.13
CA SER A 165 1.33 -7.48 -21.29
C SER A 165 1.86 -8.09 -20.00
N MET A 166 1.48 -7.55 -18.83
CA MET A 166 1.81 -8.15 -17.54
C MET A 166 1.12 -9.51 -17.36
N MET A 167 -0.16 -9.62 -17.66
CA MET A 167 -0.89 -10.89 -17.59
C MET A 167 -0.35 -11.93 -18.58
N LYS A 168 0.05 -11.50 -19.78
CA LYS A 168 0.68 -12.38 -20.77
C LYS A 168 2.01 -12.92 -20.25
N GLN A 169 2.89 -12.05 -19.74
CA GLN A 169 4.15 -12.45 -19.14
C GLN A 169 3.96 -13.47 -18.00
N VAL A 170 2.94 -13.28 -17.16
CA VAL A 170 2.64 -14.21 -16.07
C VAL A 170 2.17 -15.57 -16.58
N ARG A 171 1.33 -15.62 -17.60
CA ARG A 171 0.93 -16.88 -18.22
C ARG A 171 2.13 -17.62 -18.86
N GLU A 172 3.04 -16.87 -19.47
CA GLU A 172 4.25 -17.41 -20.06
C GLU A 172 5.25 -17.90 -18.98
N MET A 173 5.28 -17.22 -17.84
CA MET A 173 6.04 -17.61 -16.67
C MET A 173 5.51 -18.89 -15.98
N ASP A 174 4.27 -19.27 -16.19
CA ASP A 174 3.66 -20.48 -15.59
C ASP A 174 4.18 -21.79 -16.24
N SER A 175 4.97 -21.68 -17.28
CA SER A 175 5.63 -22.80 -17.95
C SER A 175 6.83 -23.41 -17.20
N GLY A 176 6.97 -23.19 -15.90
CA GLY A 176 7.96 -23.85 -15.04
C GLY A 176 9.22 -23.04 -14.70
N LYS A 177 9.39 -21.83 -15.25
CA LYS A 177 10.59 -21.00 -15.07
C LYS A 177 10.41 -19.80 -14.14
N THR A 178 9.29 -19.72 -13.40
CA THR A 178 8.93 -18.50 -12.68
C THR A 178 9.43 -18.49 -11.24
N HIS A 179 9.98 -17.34 -10.83
CA HIS A 179 10.36 -17.08 -9.45
C HIS A 179 9.13 -17.20 -8.52
N PRO A 180 9.21 -17.97 -7.41
CA PRO A 180 8.08 -18.21 -6.49
C PRO A 180 7.41 -16.92 -5.98
N GLY A 181 8.15 -15.83 -5.80
CA GLY A 181 7.63 -14.55 -5.34
C GLY A 181 6.65 -13.89 -6.31
N LEU A 182 6.86 -14.04 -7.63
CA LEU A 182 5.93 -13.49 -8.63
C LEU A 182 4.63 -14.30 -8.68
N LYS A 183 4.70 -15.61 -8.54
CA LYS A 183 3.49 -16.46 -8.39
C LYS A 183 2.66 -16.06 -7.18
N PHE A 184 3.32 -15.71 -6.07
CA PHE A 184 2.66 -15.27 -4.86
C PHE A 184 1.95 -13.91 -5.03
N MET A 185 2.57 -12.92 -5.64
CA MET A 185 1.94 -11.61 -5.92
C MET A 185 0.68 -11.72 -6.78
N TYR A 186 0.72 -12.60 -7.79
CA TYR A 186 -0.43 -12.83 -8.68
C TYR A 186 -1.56 -13.56 -7.98
N TRP A 187 -1.21 -14.53 -7.16
CA TRP A 187 -2.18 -15.27 -6.38
C TRP A 187 -2.85 -14.37 -5.33
N GLN A 188 -2.09 -13.50 -4.67
CA GLN A 188 -2.67 -12.47 -3.80
C GLN A 188 -3.67 -11.60 -4.55
N LYS A 189 -3.30 -11.08 -5.72
CA LYS A 189 -4.20 -10.25 -6.53
C LYS A 189 -5.48 -11.01 -6.91
N PHE A 190 -5.35 -12.24 -7.37
CA PHE A 190 -6.49 -13.09 -7.71
C PHE A 190 -7.41 -13.31 -6.51
N CYS A 191 -6.88 -13.59 -5.33
CA CYS A 191 -7.66 -13.75 -4.12
C CYS A 191 -8.38 -12.47 -3.69
N TRP A 192 -7.73 -11.29 -3.82
CA TRP A 192 -8.34 -10.01 -3.50
C TRP A 192 -9.46 -9.62 -4.47
N ASP A 193 -9.30 -9.95 -5.75
CA ASP A 193 -10.27 -9.60 -6.80
C ASP A 193 -11.48 -10.55 -6.84
N THR A 194 -11.34 -11.80 -6.39
CA THR A 194 -12.34 -12.85 -6.60
C THR A 194 -12.99 -13.38 -5.33
N VAL A 195 -12.45 -13.08 -4.15
CA VAL A 195 -12.86 -13.71 -2.89
C VAL A 195 -13.16 -12.63 -1.85
N ASP A 196 -14.27 -12.76 -1.12
CA ASP A 196 -14.57 -11.88 0.01
C ASP A 196 -13.56 -12.07 1.16
N LEU A 197 -13.47 -11.07 2.04
CA LEU A 197 -12.47 -11.00 3.10
C LEU A 197 -12.38 -12.28 3.98
N PRO A 198 -13.49 -12.91 4.42
CA PRO A 198 -13.45 -14.16 5.19
C PRO A 198 -12.79 -15.30 4.43
N THR A 199 -13.05 -15.44 3.14
CA THR A 199 -12.51 -16.51 2.31
C THR A 199 -11.05 -16.28 1.96
N GLY A 200 -10.64 -15.01 1.70
CA GLY A 200 -9.23 -14.62 1.52
C GLY A 200 -8.40 -14.89 2.77
N PHE A 201 -8.97 -14.64 3.95
CA PHE A 201 -8.35 -14.95 5.25
C PHE A 201 -8.18 -16.47 5.46
N LEU A 202 -9.21 -17.27 5.17
CA LEU A 202 -9.16 -18.72 5.27
C LEU A 202 -8.12 -19.33 4.32
N MET A 203 -8.02 -18.83 3.09
CA MET A 203 -7.01 -19.28 2.13
C MET A 203 -5.59 -18.91 2.55
N SER A 204 -5.37 -17.74 3.16
CA SER A 204 -4.06 -17.37 3.72
C SER A 204 -3.63 -18.30 4.88
N GLN A 205 -4.58 -18.81 5.64
CA GLN A 205 -4.34 -19.81 6.70
C GLN A 205 -4.00 -21.20 6.14
N GLN A 206 -4.58 -21.59 5.00
CA GLN A 206 -4.29 -22.88 4.36
C GLN A 206 -2.90 -22.93 3.72
N MET A 207 -2.31 -21.78 3.38
CA MET A 207 -0.95 -21.71 2.82
C MET A 207 0.18 -21.87 3.83
N GLY A 208 -0.14 -22.17 5.08
CA GLY A 208 0.78 -22.54 6.14
C GLY A 208 0.78 -21.55 7.31
N LYS A 209 0.92 -22.11 8.51
CA LYS A 209 0.97 -21.38 9.79
C LYS A 209 2.07 -20.30 9.88
N ASN A 210 2.96 -20.23 8.90
CA ASN A 210 4.09 -19.31 8.79
C ASN A 210 3.92 -18.23 7.72
N SER A 211 2.72 -18.04 7.17
CA SER A 211 2.48 -16.94 6.23
C SER A 211 2.59 -15.61 6.96
N ILE A 212 3.49 -14.75 6.49
CA ILE A 212 3.71 -13.40 7.03
C ILE A 212 2.40 -12.61 7.07
N VAL A 213 1.48 -12.86 6.13
CA VAL A 213 0.17 -12.20 6.03
C VAL A 213 -0.74 -12.61 7.19
N SER A 214 -0.82 -13.90 7.56
CA SER A 214 -1.64 -14.35 8.69
C SER A 214 -1.08 -13.82 10.02
N THR A 215 0.23 -13.76 10.16
CA THR A 215 0.90 -13.20 11.33
C THR A 215 0.67 -11.69 11.44
N LEU A 216 0.70 -10.96 10.32
CA LEU A 216 0.50 -9.52 10.28
C LEU A 216 -0.94 -9.12 10.59
N VAL A 217 -1.92 -9.80 10.02
CA VAL A 217 -3.34 -9.56 10.29
C VAL A 217 -3.62 -9.82 11.77
N ASN A 218 -3.19 -10.95 12.31
CA ASN A 218 -3.33 -11.24 13.74
C ASN A 218 -2.58 -10.25 14.64
N TYR A 219 -1.39 -9.80 14.24
CA TYR A 219 -0.61 -8.82 14.99
C TYR A 219 -1.28 -7.44 15.05
N VAL A 220 -1.83 -6.97 13.93
CA VAL A 220 -2.57 -5.71 13.87
C VAL A 220 -3.83 -5.79 14.74
N PHE A 221 -4.61 -6.87 14.66
CA PHE A 221 -5.82 -7.03 15.47
C PHE A 221 -5.51 -7.12 16.97
N VAL A 222 -4.50 -7.87 17.37
CA VAL A 222 -4.09 -8.00 18.79
C VAL A 222 -3.53 -6.69 19.34
N LYS A 223 -2.76 -5.93 18.57
CA LYS A 223 -2.15 -4.66 19.02
C LYS A 223 -3.14 -3.50 19.06
N LEU A 224 -4.21 -3.52 18.24
CA LEU A 224 -5.30 -2.56 18.31
C LEU A 224 -6.30 -2.86 19.45
N GLY A 225 -6.05 -3.90 20.27
CA GLY A 225 -6.96 -4.29 21.36
C GLY A 225 -8.25 -4.96 20.88
N ILE A 226 -8.34 -5.28 19.61
CA ILE A 226 -9.41 -6.06 19.04
C ILE A 226 -9.14 -7.51 19.47
N SER A 227 -9.96 -8.03 20.38
CA SER A 227 -9.85 -9.41 20.87
C SER A 227 -9.76 -10.36 19.69
N SER A 228 -8.79 -11.28 19.74
CA SER A 228 -8.52 -12.25 18.67
C SER A 228 -9.83 -12.83 18.13
N TYR A 229 -10.18 -12.44 16.91
CA TYR A 229 -11.22 -13.14 16.16
C TYR A 229 -10.67 -14.51 15.79
N SER A 230 -11.00 -15.50 16.60
CA SER A 230 -10.80 -16.92 16.26
C SER A 230 -12.11 -17.42 15.65
N PRO A 231 -12.16 -17.67 14.34
CA PRO A 231 -13.34 -18.32 13.73
C PRO A 231 -13.47 -19.79 14.12
N PHE A 232 -12.58 -20.31 14.97
CA PHE A 232 -12.56 -21.68 15.45
C PHE A 232 -12.73 -21.75 16.97
N LYS A 233 -13.88 -21.30 17.46
CA LYS A 233 -14.49 -21.81 18.69
C LYS A 233 -15.73 -22.57 18.28
N SER A 234 -15.58 -23.83 18.03
CA SER A 234 -16.61 -24.82 18.24
C SER A 234 -16.40 -25.48 19.56
#